data_a54d286e3c25c365dac81cd377cdd44d
#
_entry.id   a54d286e3c25c365dac81cd377cdd44d
#
_cell.length_a   1.000
_cell.length_b   1.000
_cell.length_c   1.000
_cell.angle_alpha   90.00
_cell.angle_beta   90.00
_cell.angle_gamma   90.00
#
_symmetry.space_group_name_H-M   'P 1'
#
loop_
_entity.id
_entity.type
_entity.pdbx_description
1 polymer ?
#
loop_
_entity_poly.entity_id
_entity_poly.type
_entity_poly.pdbx_seq_one_letter_code
_entity_poly.pdbx_strand_id
1 'polypeptide(L)'
;AKRQNCWPSVNFDFGAIKNFLSKFFPAGFYYKTFMWPKNFWYRIYEPIIRKAAGLGVASLKPDPDRYEHKFEFCDVLVAGSGPSGLSSALAAAKNGARVILAEDKAMFGGSLLTDEVTIGNKKGKDWADETISQLKSMPNVIVKNRSQVFGYYDHNMMVMCERTKDHVNKPSKFMPRQKLWYIRAKNVIISTGSIERPLVFGNNDRPGIVLASAAKEYMKVYGVTVGKKPIIFTNNDSAYDLSLIHISEPTRRTPISYA
;
A
#
# COMPACT_ATOMS: atom_id res chain seq x y z
N ALA A 1 -3.14 5.12 -19.70
CA ALA A 1 -2.94 6.15 -18.67
C ALA A 1 -2.48 7.45 -19.34
N LYS A 2 -3.05 8.59 -18.91
CA LYS A 2 -2.58 9.89 -19.40
C LYS A 2 -1.44 10.38 -18.51
N ARG A 3 -0.42 10.98 -19.11
CA ARG A 3 0.64 11.70 -18.41
C ARG A 3 0.03 12.87 -17.64
N GLN A 4 0.41 13.06 -16.39
CA GLN A 4 -0.17 14.14 -15.60
C GLN A 4 0.77 15.33 -15.41
N ASN A 5 2.01 15.13 -15.09
CA ASN A 5 2.91 16.21 -14.66
C ASN A 5 4.02 16.53 -15.66
N CYS A 6 3.96 16.06 -16.88
CA CYS A 6 4.94 16.36 -17.94
C CYS A 6 4.28 16.67 -19.28
N TRP A 7 4.84 17.60 -20.04
CA TRP A 7 4.36 17.95 -21.37
C TRP A 7 5.52 18.48 -22.24
N PRO A 8 5.67 18.01 -23.50
CA PRO A 8 4.87 17.01 -24.23
C PRO A 8 5.25 15.55 -23.91
N SER A 9 6.39 15.28 -23.26
CA SER A 9 6.84 13.93 -22.96
C SER A 9 7.64 13.87 -21.65
N VAL A 10 7.88 12.67 -21.14
CA VAL A 10 8.75 12.45 -19.95
C VAL A 10 10.19 12.84 -20.23
N ASN A 11 10.67 12.61 -21.47
CA ASN A 11 12.05 12.92 -21.87
C ASN A 11 12.26 14.41 -22.16
N PHE A 12 11.20 15.12 -22.48
CA PHE A 12 11.23 16.56 -22.75
C PHE A 12 9.99 17.20 -22.13
N ASP A 13 10.18 17.87 -21.00
CA ASP A 13 9.11 18.47 -20.23
C ASP A 13 9.28 19.99 -20.08
N PHE A 14 8.40 20.73 -20.73
CA PHE A 14 8.34 22.18 -20.54
C PHE A 14 8.03 22.59 -19.10
N GLY A 15 7.35 21.72 -18.35
CA GLY A 15 7.08 21.94 -16.93
C GLY A 15 8.35 22.03 -16.08
N ALA A 16 9.48 21.51 -16.54
CA ALA A 16 10.77 21.58 -15.86
C ALA A 16 11.29 23.03 -15.72
N ILE A 17 10.76 24.00 -16.45
CA ILE A 17 11.08 25.41 -16.31
C ILE A 17 10.79 25.91 -14.88
N LYS A 18 9.85 25.27 -14.18
CA LYS A 18 9.56 25.56 -12.77
C LYS A 18 10.78 25.34 -11.86
N ASN A 19 11.71 24.47 -12.23
CA ASN A 19 12.89 24.18 -11.45
C ASN A 19 13.83 25.40 -11.38
N PHE A 20 13.90 26.20 -12.46
CA PHE A 20 14.63 27.46 -12.45
C PHE A 20 13.98 28.51 -11.55
N LEU A 21 12.66 28.43 -11.43
CA LEU A 21 11.88 29.34 -10.58
C LEU A 21 11.75 28.83 -9.14
N SER A 22 12.32 27.69 -8.80
CA SER A 22 12.19 27.06 -7.46
C SER A 22 12.61 27.96 -6.30
N LYS A 23 13.61 28.82 -6.52
CA LYS A 23 14.06 29.81 -5.54
C LYS A 23 12.98 30.84 -5.15
N PHE A 24 12.02 31.09 -6.05
CA PHE A 24 10.88 31.98 -5.82
C PHE A 24 9.66 31.29 -5.23
N PHE A 25 9.69 29.95 -5.16
CA PHE A 25 8.62 29.13 -4.64
C PHE A 25 9.06 28.29 -3.42
N PRO A 26 9.44 28.94 -2.30
CA PRO A 26 9.75 28.21 -1.08
C PRO A 26 8.52 27.52 -0.53
N ALA A 27 8.67 26.62 0.45
CA ALA A 27 7.57 25.98 1.13
C ALA A 27 6.53 27.02 1.62
N GLY A 28 5.26 26.79 1.31
CA GLY A 28 4.18 27.74 1.63
C GLY A 28 4.04 28.93 0.67
N PHE A 29 4.74 28.93 -0.47
CA PHE A 29 4.69 30.01 -1.46
C PHE A 29 3.25 30.39 -1.87
N TYR A 30 2.35 29.45 -1.97
CA TYR A 30 0.96 29.71 -2.37
C TYR A 30 0.15 30.51 -1.34
N TYR A 31 0.54 30.51 -0.08
CA TYR A 31 -0.08 31.37 0.94
C TYR A 31 0.30 32.84 0.79
N LYS A 32 1.41 33.14 0.14
CA LYS A 32 1.91 34.50 -0.04
C LYS A 32 1.82 34.99 -1.47
N THR A 33 2.22 34.16 -2.43
CA THR A 33 2.39 34.55 -3.84
C THR A 33 1.06 34.74 -4.55
N PHE A 34 0.04 33.93 -4.23
CA PHE A 34 -1.26 33.93 -4.93
C PHE A 34 -2.40 34.62 -4.15
N MET A 35 -2.05 35.43 -3.16
CA MET A 35 -3.03 36.18 -2.36
C MET A 35 -3.56 37.43 -3.06
N TRP A 36 -2.87 37.92 -4.06
CA TRP A 36 -3.25 39.14 -4.78
C TRP A 36 -3.27 38.90 -6.29
N PRO A 37 -4.30 39.39 -7.03
CA PRO A 37 -5.58 39.94 -6.50
C PRO A 37 -6.46 38.86 -5.86
N LYS A 38 -7.18 39.20 -4.78
CA LYS A 38 -7.98 38.25 -3.96
C LYS A 38 -8.96 37.37 -4.78
N ASN A 39 -9.62 37.97 -5.79
CA ASN A 39 -10.63 37.28 -6.59
C ASN A 39 -10.03 36.31 -7.65
N PHE A 40 -8.70 36.31 -7.81
CA PHE A 40 -8.05 35.45 -8.82
C PHE A 40 -7.77 34.05 -8.33
N TRP A 41 -7.83 33.81 -7.01
CA TRP A 41 -7.56 32.49 -6.46
C TRP A 41 -8.42 31.41 -7.12
N TYR A 42 -9.75 31.50 -6.98
CA TYR A 42 -10.66 30.47 -7.53
C TYR A 42 -10.80 30.50 -9.06
N ARG A 43 -10.57 31.66 -9.69
CA ARG A 43 -10.80 31.80 -11.13
C ARG A 43 -9.57 31.47 -11.97
N ILE A 44 -8.37 31.67 -11.45
CA ILE A 44 -7.12 31.57 -12.22
C ILE A 44 -6.12 30.67 -11.53
N TYR A 45 -5.70 30.98 -10.31
CA TYR A 45 -4.57 30.31 -9.68
C TYR A 45 -4.89 28.86 -9.32
N GLU A 46 -5.98 28.59 -8.63
CA GLU A 46 -6.38 27.26 -8.22
C GLU A 46 -6.57 26.29 -9.41
N PRO A 47 -7.30 26.64 -10.47
CA PRO A 47 -7.44 25.77 -11.65
C PRO A 47 -6.12 25.44 -12.33
N ILE A 48 -5.19 26.43 -12.43
CA ILE A 48 -3.87 26.20 -13.02
C ILE A 48 -3.03 25.28 -12.13
N ILE A 49 -3.00 25.54 -10.83
CA ILE A 49 -2.25 24.74 -9.85
C ILE A 49 -2.81 23.33 -9.79
N ARG A 50 -4.13 23.17 -9.71
CA ARG A 50 -4.81 21.87 -9.73
C ARG A 50 -4.46 21.05 -10.97
N LYS A 51 -4.51 21.70 -12.15
CA LYS A 51 -4.14 21.05 -13.41
C LYS A 51 -2.65 20.66 -13.44
N ALA A 52 -1.78 21.54 -12.96
CA ALA A 52 -0.34 21.29 -12.89
C ALA A 52 0.00 20.18 -11.88
N ALA A 53 -0.74 20.08 -10.79
CA ALA A 53 -0.60 19.02 -9.78
C ALA A 53 -1.24 17.69 -10.20
N GLY A 54 -2.01 17.66 -11.30
CA GLY A 54 -2.67 16.45 -11.79
C GLY A 54 -3.82 15.97 -10.91
N LEU A 55 -4.40 16.83 -10.08
CA LEU A 55 -5.48 16.46 -9.15
C LEU A 55 -6.83 16.17 -9.83
N GLY A 56 -6.99 16.61 -11.10
CA GLY A 56 -8.22 16.43 -11.85
C GLY A 56 -9.39 17.27 -11.30
N VAL A 57 -10.60 16.88 -11.71
CA VAL A 57 -11.84 17.52 -11.28
C VAL A 57 -12.77 16.44 -10.72
N ALA A 58 -13.38 16.71 -9.58
CA ALA A 58 -14.36 15.80 -8.98
C ALA A 58 -15.56 15.62 -9.90
N SER A 59 -16.07 14.40 -9.99
CA SER A 59 -17.27 14.11 -10.76
C SER A 59 -18.49 14.74 -10.06
N LEU A 60 -19.32 15.44 -10.83
CA LEU A 60 -20.61 15.94 -10.37
C LEU A 60 -21.76 14.94 -10.61
N LYS A 61 -21.46 13.80 -11.23
CA LYS A 61 -22.44 12.74 -11.43
C LYS A 61 -22.74 12.04 -10.13
N PRO A 62 -23.99 11.62 -9.88
CA PRO A 62 -24.33 10.81 -8.72
C PRO A 62 -23.46 9.54 -8.68
N ASP A 63 -23.06 9.13 -7.50
CA ASP A 63 -22.36 7.86 -7.33
C ASP A 63 -23.35 6.69 -7.49
N PRO A 64 -23.17 5.80 -8.48
CA PRO A 64 -24.06 4.66 -8.69
C PRO A 64 -23.78 3.50 -7.73
N ASP A 65 -22.70 3.57 -6.95
CA ASP A 65 -22.29 2.50 -6.06
C ASP A 65 -23.09 2.50 -4.76
N ARG A 66 -23.10 1.35 -4.11
CA ARG A 66 -23.73 1.15 -2.80
C ARG A 66 -22.66 0.92 -1.76
N TYR A 67 -22.93 1.39 -0.56
CA TYR A 67 -22.08 1.26 0.61
C TYR A 67 -22.88 0.70 1.76
N GLU A 68 -22.27 -0.17 2.56
CA GLU A 68 -22.89 -0.75 3.75
C GLU A 68 -22.12 -0.39 5.00
N HIS A 69 -22.84 -0.24 6.12
CA HIS A 69 -22.27 -0.13 7.45
C HIS A 69 -22.54 -1.43 8.20
N LYS A 70 -21.52 -1.96 8.86
CA LYS A 70 -21.63 -3.18 9.65
C LYS A 70 -21.04 -2.95 11.04
N PHE A 71 -21.75 -3.40 12.06
CA PHE A 71 -21.30 -3.35 13.44
C PHE A 71 -20.95 -4.77 13.89
N GLU A 72 -19.78 -4.92 14.53
CA GLU A 72 -19.30 -6.21 14.96
C GLU A 72 -18.59 -6.11 16.30
N PHE A 73 -18.48 -7.23 16.98
CA PHE A 73 -17.81 -7.37 18.24
C PHE A 73 -16.87 -8.58 18.22
N CYS A 74 -15.63 -8.42 18.74
CA CYS A 74 -14.69 -9.51 18.89
C CYS A 74 -13.89 -9.41 20.19
N ASP A 75 -13.28 -10.51 20.60
CA ASP A 75 -12.36 -10.51 21.73
C ASP A 75 -10.99 -10.02 21.28
N VAL A 76 -10.56 -10.40 20.07
CA VAL A 76 -9.29 -9.97 19.47
C VAL A 76 -9.48 -9.57 18.03
N LEU A 77 -9.11 -8.33 17.69
CA LEU A 77 -8.92 -7.88 16.32
C LEU A 77 -7.44 -7.92 15.98
N VAL A 78 -7.09 -8.58 14.88
CA VAL A 78 -5.73 -8.61 14.34
C VAL A 78 -5.70 -7.86 13.02
N ALA A 79 -4.93 -6.79 12.94
CA ALA A 79 -4.72 -5.99 11.74
C ALA A 79 -3.40 -6.38 11.07
N GLY A 80 -3.49 -7.02 9.90
CA GLY A 80 -2.38 -7.55 9.13
C GLY A 80 -2.22 -9.07 9.29
N SER A 81 -1.98 -9.74 8.16
CA SER A 81 -1.85 -11.20 8.07
C SER A 81 -0.43 -11.66 7.75
N GLY A 82 0.58 -10.89 8.13
CA GLY A 82 1.97 -11.34 8.11
C GLY A 82 2.22 -12.44 9.14
N PRO A 83 3.47 -12.94 9.29
CA PRO A 83 3.79 -14.05 10.20
C PRO A 83 3.34 -13.76 11.63
N SER A 84 3.54 -12.56 12.13
CA SER A 84 3.11 -12.13 13.46
C SER A 84 1.59 -12.16 13.62
N GLY A 85 0.85 -11.59 12.63
CA GLY A 85 -0.61 -11.55 12.68
C GLY A 85 -1.23 -12.93 12.59
N LEU A 86 -0.74 -13.78 11.71
CA LEU A 86 -1.22 -15.17 11.56
C LEU A 86 -0.98 -15.99 12.85
N SER A 87 0.23 -15.89 13.42
CA SER A 87 0.55 -16.59 14.68
C SER A 87 -0.34 -16.13 15.82
N SER A 88 -0.54 -14.81 15.95
CA SER A 88 -1.37 -14.23 17.01
C SER A 88 -2.83 -14.60 16.87
N ALA A 89 -3.37 -14.52 15.63
CA ALA A 89 -4.75 -14.89 15.35
C ALA A 89 -4.99 -16.38 15.68
N LEU A 90 -4.08 -17.25 15.26
CA LEU A 90 -4.19 -18.68 15.51
C LEU A 90 -4.12 -19.01 17.01
N ALA A 91 -3.19 -18.37 17.73
CA ALA A 91 -3.06 -18.55 19.17
C ALA A 91 -4.33 -18.10 19.91
N ALA A 92 -4.85 -16.93 19.60
CA ALA A 92 -6.08 -16.41 20.19
C ALA A 92 -7.29 -17.31 19.89
N ALA A 93 -7.43 -17.74 18.63
CA ALA A 93 -8.55 -18.59 18.19
C ALA A 93 -8.55 -19.97 18.86
N LYS A 94 -7.37 -20.59 18.99
CA LYS A 94 -7.21 -21.89 19.70
C LYS A 94 -7.57 -21.81 21.18
N ASN A 95 -7.42 -20.64 21.79
CA ASN A 95 -7.83 -20.38 23.17
C ASN A 95 -9.31 -19.94 23.30
N GLY A 96 -10.12 -20.13 22.25
CA GLY A 96 -11.57 -19.88 22.26
C GLY A 96 -11.99 -18.40 22.10
N ALA A 97 -11.05 -17.49 21.84
CA ALA A 97 -11.39 -16.10 21.59
C ALA A 97 -12.11 -15.93 20.24
N ARG A 98 -13.07 -15.01 20.17
CA ARG A 98 -13.63 -14.56 18.89
C ARG A 98 -12.64 -13.65 18.23
N VAL A 99 -12.12 -14.05 17.06
CA VAL A 99 -11.06 -13.35 16.36
C VAL A 99 -11.57 -12.78 15.04
N ILE A 100 -11.22 -11.53 14.76
CA ILE A 100 -11.32 -10.95 13.42
C ILE A 100 -9.89 -10.71 12.92
N LEU A 101 -9.52 -11.37 11.81
CA LEU A 101 -8.27 -11.13 11.11
C LEU A 101 -8.55 -10.32 9.85
N ALA A 102 -7.97 -9.11 9.77
CA ALA A 102 -8.10 -8.19 8.65
C ALA A 102 -6.79 -8.07 7.87
N GLU A 103 -6.86 -8.18 6.55
CA GLU A 103 -5.74 -7.99 5.64
C GLU A 103 -6.12 -6.99 4.53
N ASP A 104 -5.30 -5.97 4.34
CA ASP A 104 -5.53 -4.95 3.30
C ASP A 104 -5.36 -5.49 1.88
N LYS A 105 -4.41 -6.40 1.69
CA LYS A 105 -4.11 -6.99 0.38
C LYS A 105 -5.12 -8.09 0.01
N ALA A 106 -5.05 -8.51 -1.26
CA ALA A 106 -5.85 -9.61 -1.78
C ALA A 106 -5.43 -10.96 -1.21
N MET A 107 -4.13 -11.13 -0.94
CA MET A 107 -3.50 -12.36 -0.48
C MET A 107 -3.04 -12.19 0.97
N PHE A 108 -3.15 -13.27 1.73
CA PHE A 108 -2.65 -13.35 3.09
C PHE A 108 -1.18 -13.79 3.10
N GLY A 109 -0.44 -13.44 4.16
CA GLY A 109 0.92 -13.88 4.37
C GLY A 109 1.93 -12.75 4.52
N GLY A 110 1.60 -11.51 4.09
CA GLY A 110 2.51 -10.37 4.21
C GLY A 110 3.87 -10.65 3.56
N SER A 111 4.96 -10.46 4.31
CA SER A 111 6.33 -10.70 3.82
C SER A 111 6.63 -12.16 3.46
N LEU A 112 5.88 -13.12 3.98
CA LEU A 112 6.02 -14.55 3.61
C LEU A 112 5.71 -14.82 2.13
N LEU A 113 5.06 -13.89 1.44
CA LEU A 113 4.79 -14.00 0.01
C LEU A 113 6.00 -13.63 -0.85
N THR A 114 6.92 -12.86 -0.30
CA THR A 114 8.06 -12.30 -1.02
C THR A 114 9.41 -12.81 -0.53
N ASP A 115 9.52 -13.11 0.76
CA ASP A 115 10.77 -13.53 1.39
C ASP A 115 10.90 -15.05 1.38
N GLU A 116 12.10 -15.54 1.12
CA GLU A 116 12.40 -16.98 1.14
C GLU A 116 12.75 -17.43 2.55
N VAL A 117 11.72 -17.47 3.41
CA VAL A 117 11.86 -17.90 4.80
C VAL A 117 11.21 -19.26 5.01
N THR A 118 11.73 -20.00 5.98
CA THR A 118 11.19 -21.29 6.42
C THR A 118 10.66 -21.15 7.84
N ILE A 119 9.45 -21.62 8.09
CA ILE A 119 8.83 -21.68 9.42
C ILE A 119 8.64 -23.16 9.79
N GLY A 120 9.39 -23.63 10.77
CA GLY A 120 9.53 -25.06 11.02
C GLY A 120 10.16 -25.75 9.80
N ASN A 121 9.46 -26.75 9.23
CA ASN A 121 9.91 -27.48 8.05
C ASN A 121 9.17 -27.07 6.77
N LYS A 122 8.45 -25.92 6.76
CA LYS A 122 7.64 -25.47 5.64
C LYS A 122 8.12 -24.15 5.08
N LYS A 123 7.98 -23.94 3.78
CA LYS A 123 8.16 -22.61 3.19
C LYS A 123 7.17 -21.65 3.81
N GLY A 124 7.59 -20.40 4.01
CA GLY A 124 6.76 -19.38 4.66
C GLY A 124 5.39 -19.21 4.03
N LYS A 125 5.31 -19.21 2.70
CA LYS A 125 4.04 -19.15 1.96
C LYS A 125 3.13 -20.34 2.28
N ASP A 126 3.66 -21.56 2.24
CA ASP A 126 2.87 -22.77 2.48
C ASP A 126 2.34 -22.81 3.92
N TRP A 127 3.17 -22.35 4.87
CA TRP A 127 2.77 -22.19 6.27
C TRP A 127 1.63 -21.15 6.41
N ALA A 128 1.70 -20.04 5.69
CA ALA A 128 0.67 -19.01 5.71
C ALA A 128 -0.66 -19.54 5.14
N ASP A 129 -0.62 -20.23 4.00
CA ASP A 129 -1.80 -20.80 3.34
C ASP A 129 -2.49 -21.85 4.22
N GLU A 130 -1.71 -22.70 4.91
CA GLU A 130 -2.23 -23.68 5.87
C GLU A 130 -2.84 -23.02 7.09
N THR A 131 -2.14 -22.01 7.66
CA THR A 131 -2.64 -21.28 8.82
C THR A 131 -3.94 -20.54 8.53
N ILE A 132 -4.05 -19.91 7.36
CA ILE A 132 -5.31 -19.29 6.90
C ILE A 132 -6.42 -20.31 6.72
N SER A 133 -6.12 -21.47 6.15
CA SER A 133 -7.09 -22.55 5.97
C SER A 133 -7.60 -23.05 7.34
N GLN A 134 -6.71 -23.21 8.30
CA GLN A 134 -7.06 -23.56 9.68
C GLN A 134 -7.94 -22.48 10.32
N LEU A 135 -7.56 -21.20 10.23
CA LEU A 135 -8.34 -20.09 10.79
C LEU A 135 -9.75 -20.02 10.17
N LYS A 136 -9.87 -20.21 8.86
CA LYS A 136 -11.17 -20.20 8.17
C LYS A 136 -12.08 -21.37 8.57
N SER A 137 -11.52 -22.48 9.03
CA SER A 137 -12.30 -23.63 9.51
C SER A 137 -12.83 -23.46 10.95
N MET A 138 -12.33 -22.47 11.69
CA MET A 138 -12.73 -22.22 13.07
C MET A 138 -14.00 -21.35 13.13
N PRO A 139 -15.06 -21.78 13.84
CA PRO A 139 -16.34 -21.05 13.90
C PRO A 139 -16.25 -19.73 14.66
N ASN A 140 -15.25 -19.55 15.50
CA ASN A 140 -14.98 -18.34 16.27
C ASN A 140 -14.07 -17.32 15.55
N VAL A 141 -13.78 -17.54 14.25
CA VAL A 141 -12.87 -16.66 13.48
C VAL A 141 -13.54 -16.09 12.24
N ILE A 142 -13.39 -14.79 12.05
CA ILE A 142 -13.74 -14.07 10.83
C ILE A 142 -12.45 -13.64 10.15
N VAL A 143 -12.21 -14.15 8.94
CA VAL A 143 -11.02 -13.81 8.12
C VAL A 143 -11.47 -12.94 6.95
N LYS A 144 -10.87 -11.74 6.83
CA LYS A 144 -11.17 -10.76 5.80
C LYS A 144 -9.92 -10.29 5.08
N ASN A 145 -9.85 -10.51 3.76
CA ASN A 145 -8.87 -9.85 2.90
C ASN A 145 -9.49 -8.60 2.25
N ARG A 146 -8.68 -7.81 1.56
CA ARG A 146 -9.08 -6.53 0.95
C ARG A 146 -9.78 -5.61 1.96
N SER A 147 -9.38 -5.71 3.21
CA SER A 147 -10.03 -5.12 4.38
C SER A 147 -9.01 -4.31 5.17
N GLN A 148 -9.01 -3.01 4.96
CA GLN A 148 -8.08 -2.10 5.59
C GLN A 148 -8.63 -1.59 6.92
N VAL A 149 -7.93 -1.85 8.01
CA VAL A 149 -8.17 -1.21 9.30
C VAL A 149 -7.49 0.17 9.25
N PHE A 150 -8.26 1.24 9.33
CA PHE A 150 -7.74 2.59 9.14
C PHE A 150 -8.06 3.55 10.29
N GLY A 151 -8.90 3.14 11.24
CA GLY A 151 -9.27 3.97 12.39
C GLY A 151 -9.17 3.20 13.70
N TYR A 152 -8.60 3.83 14.73
CA TYR A 152 -8.54 3.36 16.09
C TYR A 152 -9.03 4.47 17.02
N TYR A 153 -10.16 4.25 17.64
CA TYR A 153 -10.87 5.24 18.45
C TYR A 153 -11.02 4.76 19.90
N ASP A 154 -11.59 5.63 20.74
CA ASP A 154 -11.79 5.34 22.15
C ASP A 154 -12.52 4.03 22.39
N HIS A 155 -12.19 3.39 23.52
CA HIS A 155 -12.74 2.11 23.96
C HIS A 155 -12.51 0.97 22.96
N ASN A 156 -11.36 0.93 22.31
CA ASN A 156 -10.98 -0.07 21.31
C ASN A 156 -12.02 -0.21 20.18
N MET A 157 -12.59 0.90 19.74
CA MET A 157 -13.42 0.92 18.54
C MET A 157 -12.52 1.05 17.33
N MET A 158 -12.52 0.03 16.49
CA MET A 158 -11.77 -0.02 15.25
C MET A 158 -12.71 0.19 14.07
N VAL A 159 -12.22 0.89 13.05
CA VAL A 159 -12.95 1.06 11.79
C VAL A 159 -12.15 0.41 10.65
N MET A 160 -12.84 -0.43 9.89
CA MET A 160 -12.27 -1.20 8.80
C MET A 160 -13.11 -1.02 7.53
N CYS A 161 -12.46 -0.79 6.39
CA CYS A 161 -13.08 -0.73 5.08
C CYS A 161 -12.81 -2.03 4.31
N GLU A 162 -13.84 -2.83 4.06
CA GLU A 162 -13.80 -4.02 3.22
C GLU A 162 -14.17 -3.66 1.78
N ARG A 163 -13.30 -3.91 0.81
CA ARG A 163 -13.52 -3.70 -0.63
C ARG A 163 -14.11 -4.97 -1.23
N THR A 164 -15.40 -4.95 -1.56
CA THR A 164 -16.12 -6.19 -1.92
C THR A 164 -16.37 -6.33 -3.42
N LYS A 165 -16.42 -5.23 -4.19
CA LYS A 165 -16.91 -5.22 -5.56
C LYS A 165 -15.83 -5.10 -6.64
N ASP A 166 -14.83 -4.24 -6.42
CA ASP A 166 -13.90 -3.79 -7.47
C ASP A 166 -13.09 -4.93 -8.15
N HIS A 167 -12.98 -6.09 -7.52
CA HIS A 167 -12.26 -7.27 -8.02
C HIS A 167 -13.16 -8.34 -8.62
N VAL A 168 -14.46 -8.12 -8.65
CA VAL A 168 -15.45 -9.10 -9.14
C VAL A 168 -15.80 -8.80 -10.59
N ASN A 169 -15.58 -9.74 -11.50
CA ASN A 169 -15.80 -9.55 -12.93
C ASN A 169 -17.27 -9.24 -13.28
N LYS A 170 -18.23 -9.84 -12.58
CA LYS A 170 -19.68 -9.64 -12.79
C LYS A 170 -20.36 -9.42 -11.44
N PRO A 171 -20.22 -8.25 -10.84
CA PRO A 171 -20.83 -7.98 -9.55
C PRO A 171 -22.36 -7.89 -9.67
N SER A 172 -23.07 -8.40 -8.68
CA SER A 172 -24.52 -8.19 -8.56
C SER A 172 -24.84 -6.71 -8.47
N LYS A 173 -25.99 -6.29 -9.03
CA LYS A 173 -26.47 -4.90 -8.95
C LYS A 173 -26.60 -4.41 -7.50
N PHE A 174 -26.88 -5.30 -6.57
CA PHE A 174 -27.08 -4.98 -5.17
C PHE A 174 -25.83 -5.13 -4.31
N MET A 175 -24.73 -5.60 -4.91
CA MET A 175 -23.47 -5.80 -4.18
C MET A 175 -22.88 -4.44 -3.79
N PRO A 176 -22.62 -4.17 -2.50
CA PRO A 176 -21.98 -2.94 -2.10
C PRO A 176 -20.57 -2.89 -2.65
N ARG A 177 -20.09 -1.69 -2.97
CA ARG A 177 -18.69 -1.51 -3.40
C ARG A 177 -17.73 -1.66 -2.22
N GLN A 178 -18.14 -1.09 -1.10
CA GLN A 178 -17.39 -1.14 0.15
C GLN A 178 -18.34 -1.36 1.32
N LYS A 179 -17.81 -2.03 2.37
CA LYS A 179 -18.45 -2.17 3.66
C LYS A 179 -17.59 -1.50 4.72
N LEU A 180 -18.19 -0.57 5.44
CA LEU A 180 -17.54 0.06 6.57
C LEU A 180 -17.94 -0.69 7.84
N TRP A 181 -16.94 -1.32 8.47
CA TRP A 181 -17.13 -2.08 9.69
C TRP A 181 -16.72 -1.26 10.90
N TYR A 182 -17.61 -1.17 11.86
CA TYR A 182 -17.36 -0.63 13.19
C TYR A 182 -17.19 -1.80 14.14
N ILE A 183 -15.97 -2.05 14.57
CA ILE A 183 -15.62 -3.24 15.34
C ILE A 183 -15.23 -2.81 16.74
N ARG A 184 -15.98 -3.29 17.74
CA ARG A 184 -15.60 -3.14 19.14
C ARG A 184 -14.80 -4.37 19.56
N ALA A 185 -13.50 -4.20 19.78
CA ALA A 185 -12.60 -5.27 20.20
C ALA A 185 -12.23 -5.15 21.68
N LYS A 186 -12.10 -6.27 22.40
CA LYS A 186 -11.51 -6.25 23.75
C LYS A 186 -10.00 -5.96 23.67
N ASN A 187 -9.32 -6.60 22.71
CA ASN A 187 -7.90 -6.42 22.46
C ASN A 187 -7.65 -6.20 20.98
N VAL A 188 -6.64 -5.41 20.68
CA VAL A 188 -6.23 -5.11 19.29
C VAL A 188 -4.76 -5.48 19.13
N ILE A 189 -4.46 -6.26 18.09
CA ILE A 189 -3.09 -6.62 17.71
C ILE A 189 -2.78 -5.94 16.37
N ILE A 190 -1.83 -5.03 16.39
CA ILE A 190 -1.38 -4.31 15.20
C ILE A 190 -0.16 -5.03 14.63
N SER A 191 -0.36 -5.74 13.51
CA SER A 191 0.66 -6.53 12.80
C SER A 191 0.83 -6.05 11.36
N THR A 192 0.76 -4.74 11.16
CA THR A 192 0.72 -4.09 9.83
C THR A 192 2.07 -4.06 9.12
N GLY A 193 3.14 -4.56 9.76
CA GLY A 193 4.47 -4.56 9.20
C GLY A 193 5.10 -3.18 9.12
N SER A 194 6.00 -3.00 8.16
CA SER A 194 6.72 -1.74 7.93
C SER A 194 6.72 -1.38 6.46
N ILE A 195 6.85 -0.09 6.17
CA ILE A 195 7.00 0.46 4.83
C ILE A 195 8.46 0.89 4.65
N GLU A 196 9.08 0.42 3.56
CA GLU A 196 10.42 0.84 3.17
C GLU A 196 10.45 2.35 2.92
N ARG A 197 11.45 3.05 3.49
CA ARG A 197 11.66 4.47 3.24
C ARG A 197 12.55 4.67 2.03
N PRO A 198 12.16 5.52 1.07
CA PRO A 198 13.03 5.83 -0.06
C PRO A 198 14.28 6.57 0.42
N LEU A 199 15.43 6.20 -0.14
CA LEU A 199 16.67 6.94 0.06
C LEU A 199 16.62 8.26 -0.70
N VAL A 200 17.19 9.31 -0.10
CA VAL A 200 17.20 10.65 -0.69
C VAL A 200 18.47 10.83 -1.50
N PHE A 201 18.31 11.03 -2.81
CA PHE A 201 19.38 11.37 -3.75
C PHE A 201 18.83 12.20 -4.91
N GLY A 202 19.70 12.78 -5.71
CA GLY A 202 19.27 13.62 -6.82
C GLY A 202 18.41 12.86 -7.82
N ASN A 203 17.25 13.42 -8.18
CA ASN A 203 16.28 12.85 -9.11
C ASN A 203 15.62 11.51 -8.66
N ASN A 204 15.55 11.24 -7.36
CA ASN A 204 14.91 10.03 -6.84
C ASN A 204 13.38 9.97 -7.08
N ASP A 205 12.79 11.06 -7.57
CA ASP A 205 11.38 11.20 -7.94
C ASP A 205 11.08 10.84 -9.40
N ARG A 206 12.11 10.47 -10.19
CA ARG A 206 11.93 10.13 -11.61
C ARG A 206 11.30 8.75 -11.80
N PRO A 207 10.51 8.58 -12.87
CA PRO A 207 9.97 7.28 -13.25
C PRO A 207 11.08 6.23 -13.43
N GLY A 208 10.83 5.03 -12.92
CA GLY A 208 11.81 3.93 -12.96
C GLY A 208 12.58 3.74 -11.65
N ILE A 209 12.44 4.67 -10.69
CA ILE A 209 12.97 4.51 -9.34
C ILE A 209 11.86 3.92 -8.48
N VAL A 210 12.09 2.74 -7.93
CA VAL A 210 11.12 1.96 -7.15
C VAL A 210 11.77 1.42 -5.89
N LEU A 211 10.97 1.22 -4.85
CA LEU A 211 11.43 0.59 -3.61
C LEU A 211 11.78 -0.89 -3.86
N ALA A 212 12.80 -1.41 -3.19
CA ALA A 212 13.22 -2.80 -3.33
C ALA A 212 12.11 -3.78 -2.93
N SER A 213 11.38 -3.47 -1.85
CA SER A 213 10.21 -4.26 -1.42
C SER A 213 9.11 -4.31 -2.49
N ALA A 214 8.83 -3.19 -3.15
CA ALA A 214 7.87 -3.14 -4.24
C ALA A 214 8.32 -3.96 -5.45
N ALA A 215 9.60 -3.89 -5.81
CA ALA A 215 10.16 -4.70 -6.88
C ALA A 215 10.06 -6.21 -6.58
N LYS A 216 10.37 -6.64 -5.34
CA LYS A 216 10.20 -8.03 -4.88
C LYS A 216 8.73 -8.47 -5.01
N GLU A 217 7.79 -7.63 -4.59
CA GLU A 217 6.36 -7.93 -4.68
C GLU A 217 5.91 -8.07 -6.14
N TYR A 218 6.31 -7.16 -7.04
CA TYR A 218 6.00 -7.26 -8.46
C TYR A 218 6.47 -8.58 -9.06
N MET A 219 7.66 -9.02 -8.71
CA MET A 219 8.23 -10.26 -9.25
C MET A 219 7.62 -11.51 -8.64
N LYS A 220 7.60 -11.61 -7.30
CA LYS A 220 7.20 -12.83 -6.59
C LYS A 220 5.69 -13.05 -6.60
N VAL A 221 4.89 -11.97 -6.51
CA VAL A 221 3.42 -12.06 -6.42
C VAL A 221 2.77 -11.92 -7.78
N TYR A 222 3.27 -10.99 -8.62
CA TYR A 222 2.62 -10.67 -9.89
C TYR A 222 3.37 -11.18 -11.13
N GLY A 223 4.57 -11.75 -10.99
CA GLY A 223 5.37 -12.25 -12.11
C GLY A 223 5.84 -11.16 -13.08
N VAL A 224 5.99 -9.92 -12.60
CA VAL A 224 6.35 -8.75 -13.41
C VAL A 224 7.72 -8.24 -13.01
N THR A 225 8.62 -8.07 -13.97
CA THR A 225 9.93 -7.44 -13.76
C THR A 225 9.83 -5.92 -13.86
N VAL A 226 10.49 -5.20 -12.95
CA VAL A 226 10.48 -3.72 -12.94
C VAL A 226 11.44 -3.08 -13.95
N GLY A 227 12.30 -3.89 -14.58
CA GLY A 227 13.25 -3.44 -15.60
C GLY A 227 14.14 -4.56 -16.10
N LYS A 228 14.84 -4.34 -17.22
CA LYS A 228 15.75 -5.33 -17.81
C LYS A 228 17.13 -5.34 -17.17
N LYS A 229 17.58 -4.20 -16.66
CA LYS A 229 18.90 -3.99 -16.04
C LYS A 229 18.73 -3.12 -14.79
N PRO A 230 18.27 -3.70 -13.67
CA PRO A 230 18.09 -2.94 -12.45
C PRO A 230 19.43 -2.57 -11.80
N ILE A 231 19.47 -1.39 -11.21
CA ILE A 231 20.56 -0.97 -10.32
C ILE A 231 19.96 -0.92 -8.92
N ILE A 232 20.62 -1.56 -7.96
CA ILE A 232 20.18 -1.59 -6.57
C ILE A 232 21.06 -0.62 -5.78
N PHE A 233 20.40 0.38 -5.17
CA PHE A 233 21.02 1.33 -4.25
C PHE A 233 20.38 1.12 -2.87
N THR A 234 21.16 0.69 -1.90
CA THR A 234 20.67 0.28 -0.58
C THR A 234 21.68 0.61 0.52
N ASN A 235 21.17 0.80 1.71
CA ASN A 235 21.96 0.98 2.93
C ASN A 235 21.88 -0.22 3.90
N ASN A 236 21.24 -1.32 3.47
CA ASN A 236 21.11 -2.55 4.26
C ASN A 236 20.98 -3.78 3.35
N ASP A 237 21.03 -4.97 3.96
CA ASP A 237 21.08 -6.25 3.23
C ASP A 237 19.72 -6.72 2.68
N SER A 238 18.60 -6.11 3.07
CA SER A 238 17.26 -6.56 2.67
C SER A 238 16.98 -6.52 1.17
N ALA A 239 17.76 -5.74 0.42
CA ALA A 239 17.64 -5.63 -1.02
C ALA A 239 18.51 -6.65 -1.81
N TYR A 240 19.44 -7.37 -1.17
CA TYR A 240 20.29 -8.31 -1.89
C TYR A 240 19.53 -9.50 -2.49
N ASP A 241 18.48 -9.98 -1.83
CA ASP A 241 17.63 -11.02 -2.40
C ASP A 241 17.06 -10.63 -3.75
N LEU A 242 16.76 -9.33 -3.94
CA LEU A 242 16.28 -8.81 -5.21
C LEU A 242 17.32 -8.96 -6.32
N SER A 243 18.62 -8.77 -6.00
CA SER A 243 19.69 -8.95 -6.98
C SER A 243 19.82 -10.40 -7.45
N LEU A 244 19.63 -11.35 -6.55
CA LEU A 244 19.68 -12.78 -6.87
C LEU A 244 18.52 -13.23 -7.75
N ILE A 245 17.36 -12.60 -7.60
CA ILE A 245 16.16 -12.93 -8.38
C ILE A 245 16.21 -12.31 -9.78
N HIS A 246 16.79 -11.10 -9.91
CA HIS A 246 16.88 -10.37 -11.19
C HIS A 246 18.03 -10.81 -12.09
N ILE A 247 19.10 -11.37 -11.50
CA ILE A 247 20.34 -11.69 -12.21
C ILE A 247 20.38 -13.20 -12.44
N SER A 248 20.01 -13.62 -13.63
CA SER A 248 20.23 -14.99 -14.11
C SER A 248 21.70 -15.29 -14.43
N GLU A 249 22.61 -14.30 -14.30
CA GLU A 249 24.06 -14.47 -14.43
C GLU A 249 24.79 -13.81 -13.26
N PRO A 250 25.84 -14.44 -12.71
CA PRO A 250 26.62 -13.88 -11.61
C PRO A 250 27.49 -12.73 -12.12
N THR A 251 26.98 -11.50 -12.08
CA THR A 251 27.81 -10.33 -12.17
C THR A 251 28.60 -10.19 -10.87
N ARG A 252 29.95 -10.12 -10.98
CA ARG A 252 30.86 -9.95 -9.85
C ARG A 252 30.41 -8.84 -8.95
N ARG A 253 30.30 -9.14 -7.66
CA ARG A 253 30.16 -8.15 -6.60
C ARG A 253 31.33 -7.18 -6.69
N THR A 254 31.13 -5.96 -7.08
CA THR A 254 32.07 -4.88 -6.81
C THR A 254 31.77 -4.42 -5.37
N PRO A 255 32.71 -4.57 -4.43
CA PRO A 255 32.53 -4.00 -3.10
C PRO A 255 32.43 -2.49 -3.25
N ILE A 256 31.36 -1.90 -2.74
CA ILE A 256 31.24 -0.45 -2.60
C ILE A 256 32.19 -0.08 -1.46
N SER A 257 33.35 0.50 -1.79
CA SER A 257 34.21 1.08 -0.78
C SER A 257 33.54 2.35 -0.24
N TYR A 258 33.33 2.38 1.05
CA TYR A 258 32.98 3.61 1.77
C TYR A 258 34.21 4.54 1.73
N ALA A 259 34.07 5.71 1.13
CA ALA A 259 34.95 6.85 1.32
C ALA A 259 34.27 7.84 2.27
#